data_11edf3a21e3e5147c14e53287aa561c5
#
_entry.id   11edf3a21e3e5147c14e53287aa561c5
#
_cell.length_a   1.000
_cell.length_b   1.000
_cell.length_c   1.000
_cell.angle_alpha   90.00
_cell.angle_beta   90.00
_cell.angle_gamma   90.00
#
_symmetry.space_group_name_H-M   'P 1'
#
loop_
_entity.id
_entity.type
_entity.pdbx_description
1 polymer ?
#
loop_
_entity_poly.entity_id
_entity_poly.type
_entity_poly.pdbx_seq_one_letter_code
_entity_poly.pdbx_strand_id
1 'polypeptide(L)'
;MKRLIWMIFITLLAAGVAAQTKVVERSAKKVPGWLNTAVEDYLVVSVTAGSLAEGQTKALTEITERIIQSVASNVTVSKKNTLSEVNVNGNIESSDAFTQISRIKSANLPFLKGISLSNVEGIYWEKVQDKATKKEHYNYSVKYPFSRLEQRKLTAEFEALDAGQVARYEALEQKIGAIESA
;
A
#
# COMPACT_ATOMS: atom_id res chain seq x y z
N MET A 1 30.42 -4.76 -55.25
CA MET A 1 29.86 -5.78 -54.34
C MET A 1 30.78 -6.03 -53.13
N LYS A 2 31.11 -5.00 -52.31
CA LYS A 2 31.99 -5.11 -51.12
C LYS A 2 31.57 -4.21 -49.96
N ARG A 3 30.28 -3.80 -49.87
CA ARG A 3 29.81 -2.91 -48.82
C ARG A 3 28.60 -3.46 -48.02
N LEU A 4 28.27 -4.75 -48.14
CA LEU A 4 27.09 -5.35 -47.51
C LEU A 4 27.40 -6.35 -46.39
N ILE A 5 28.63 -6.48 -45.93
CA ILE A 5 29.04 -7.50 -44.94
C ILE A 5 29.32 -6.89 -43.55
N TRP A 6 29.21 -5.56 -43.40
CA TRP A 6 29.58 -4.87 -42.15
C TRP A 6 28.40 -4.45 -41.26
N MET A 7 27.17 -4.88 -41.57
CA MET A 7 25.96 -4.49 -40.78
C MET A 7 25.30 -5.65 -40.04
N ILE A 8 25.92 -6.79 -39.84
CA ILE A 8 25.33 -7.98 -39.15
C ILE A 8 26.01 -8.27 -37.80
N PHE A 9 26.91 -7.41 -37.31
CA PHE A 9 27.68 -7.75 -36.07
C PHE A 9 27.38 -6.88 -34.85
N ILE A 10 26.28 -6.11 -34.79
CA ILE A 10 25.95 -5.24 -33.63
C ILE A 10 24.60 -5.59 -32.98
N THR A 11 24.01 -6.73 -33.22
CA THR A 11 22.72 -7.10 -32.59
C THR A 11 22.81 -8.31 -31.67
N LEU A 12 23.93 -8.51 -30.97
CA LEU A 12 24.02 -9.66 -30.07
C LEU A 12 24.78 -9.32 -28.78
N LEU A 13 24.32 -8.36 -27.98
CA LEU A 13 24.81 -8.17 -26.61
C LEU A 13 23.81 -7.40 -25.73
N ALA A 14 22.53 -7.75 -25.84
CA ALA A 14 21.57 -7.48 -24.77
C ALA A 14 21.17 -8.81 -24.12
N ALA A 15 22.17 -9.64 -23.77
CA ALA A 15 21.94 -10.70 -22.81
C ALA A 15 21.65 -10.03 -21.49
N GLY A 16 20.36 -9.92 -21.14
CA GLY A 16 19.91 -9.45 -19.84
C GLY A 16 20.71 -10.19 -18.77
N VAL A 17 21.45 -9.44 -17.96
CA VAL A 17 22.03 -9.92 -16.72
C VAL A 17 20.85 -10.18 -15.80
N ALA A 18 20.18 -11.31 -15.98
CA ALA A 18 19.29 -11.86 -14.97
C ALA A 18 20.18 -12.05 -13.74
N ALA A 19 20.02 -11.20 -12.74
CA ALA A 19 20.75 -11.30 -11.49
C ALA A 19 20.56 -12.73 -10.98
N GLN A 20 21.62 -13.56 -11.12
CA GLN A 20 21.56 -14.96 -10.74
C GLN A 20 21.63 -15.00 -9.22
N THR A 21 20.48 -14.97 -8.58
CA THR A 21 20.37 -15.12 -7.14
C THR A 21 20.26 -16.60 -6.76
N LYS A 22 20.74 -16.95 -5.58
CA LYS A 22 20.62 -18.28 -4.98
C LYS A 22 19.95 -18.14 -3.62
N VAL A 23 18.90 -18.91 -3.39
CA VAL A 23 18.33 -19.04 -2.05
C VAL A 23 19.31 -19.85 -1.19
N VAL A 24 19.74 -19.24 -0.09
CA VAL A 24 20.71 -19.82 0.85
C VAL A 24 19.98 -20.46 2.02
N GLU A 25 18.90 -19.81 2.49
CA GLU A 25 18.13 -20.23 3.64
C GLU A 25 16.66 -19.83 3.46
N ARG A 26 15.73 -20.53 4.09
CA ARG A 26 14.30 -20.21 4.09
C ARG A 26 13.62 -20.65 5.37
N SER A 27 12.54 -19.97 5.72
CA SER A 27 11.75 -20.24 6.92
C SER A 27 10.98 -21.57 6.85
N ALA A 28 10.69 -22.10 5.65
CA ALA A 28 9.98 -23.36 5.45
C ALA A 28 10.51 -24.11 4.24
N LYS A 29 10.41 -25.44 4.25
CA LYS A 29 10.87 -26.34 3.16
C LYS A 29 10.17 -26.05 1.82
N LYS A 30 8.89 -25.67 1.86
CA LYS A 30 8.09 -25.36 0.68
C LYS A 30 7.64 -23.92 0.72
N VAL A 31 7.63 -23.27 -0.44
CA VAL A 31 7.04 -21.96 -0.62
C VAL A 31 5.53 -22.06 -0.35
N PRO A 32 4.95 -21.25 0.54
CA PRO A 32 3.53 -21.28 0.82
C PRO A 32 2.70 -20.92 -0.43
N GLY A 33 1.59 -21.62 -0.64
CA GLY A 33 0.71 -21.37 -1.80
C GLY A 33 0.13 -19.95 -1.82
N TRP A 34 -0.09 -19.35 -0.65
CA TRP A 34 -0.62 -18.00 -0.53
C TRP A 34 0.34 -16.90 -1.05
N LEU A 35 1.63 -17.21 -1.26
CA LEU A 35 2.60 -16.23 -1.75
C LEU A 35 2.39 -15.87 -3.23
N ASN A 36 1.91 -16.82 -4.01
CA ASN A 36 1.79 -16.69 -5.47
C ASN A 36 0.34 -16.58 -5.97
N THR A 37 -0.61 -16.53 -5.04
CA THR A 37 -2.05 -16.50 -5.34
C THR A 37 -2.71 -15.34 -4.61
N ALA A 38 -3.63 -14.64 -5.27
CA ALA A 38 -4.49 -13.70 -4.57
C ALA A 38 -5.34 -14.50 -3.56
N VAL A 39 -5.27 -14.14 -2.29
CA VAL A 39 -6.03 -14.77 -1.21
C VAL A 39 -7.12 -13.81 -0.79
N GLU A 40 -8.37 -14.22 -0.92
CA GLU A 40 -9.51 -13.41 -0.49
C GLU A 40 -9.42 -13.14 1.02
N ASP A 41 -9.84 -11.96 1.45
CA ASP A 41 -9.81 -11.51 2.84
C ASP A 41 -8.41 -11.36 3.48
N TYR A 42 -7.35 -11.31 2.65
CA TYR A 42 -5.99 -11.11 3.13
C TYR A 42 -5.21 -10.11 2.30
N LEU A 43 -4.33 -9.38 2.98
CA LEU A 43 -3.24 -8.66 2.34
C LEU A 43 -1.98 -9.54 2.36
N VAL A 44 -1.44 -9.82 1.18
CA VAL A 44 -0.13 -10.46 1.04
C VAL A 44 0.88 -9.38 0.68
N VAL A 45 1.87 -9.22 1.54
CA VAL A 45 2.93 -8.22 1.40
C VAL A 45 4.27 -8.92 1.32
N SER A 46 5.11 -8.51 0.37
CA SER A 46 6.48 -9.00 0.23
C SER A 46 7.44 -7.82 0.15
N VAL A 47 8.48 -7.84 0.95
CA VAL A 47 9.50 -6.79 1.02
C VAL A 47 10.90 -7.37 0.95
N THR A 48 11.85 -6.58 0.46
CA THR A 48 13.27 -6.93 0.49
C THR A 48 13.97 -6.12 1.56
N ALA A 49 14.82 -6.78 2.34
CA ALA A 49 15.49 -6.19 3.50
C ALA A 49 16.90 -6.77 3.71
N GLY A 50 17.77 -6.03 4.39
CA GLY A 50 19.10 -6.48 4.77
C GLY A 50 19.11 -7.43 5.96
N SER A 51 18.04 -7.45 6.76
CA SER A 51 17.87 -8.32 7.92
C SER A 51 16.43 -8.72 8.13
N LEU A 52 16.18 -9.77 8.93
CA LEU A 52 14.82 -10.19 9.28
C LEU A 52 14.08 -9.10 10.07
N ALA A 53 14.74 -8.42 11.00
CA ALA A 53 14.13 -7.35 11.79
C ALA A 53 13.68 -6.16 10.89
N GLU A 54 14.53 -5.78 9.93
CA GLU A 54 14.17 -4.78 8.93
C GLU A 54 13.00 -5.24 8.05
N GLY A 55 13.00 -6.52 7.64
CA GLY A 55 11.92 -7.12 6.87
C GLY A 55 10.58 -7.07 7.61
N GLN A 56 10.58 -7.36 8.90
CA GLN A 56 9.42 -7.25 9.78
C GLN A 56 8.88 -5.82 9.82
N THR A 57 9.74 -4.85 10.06
CA THR A 57 9.37 -3.43 10.11
C THR A 57 8.80 -2.95 8.77
N LYS A 58 9.49 -3.24 7.67
CA LYS A 58 9.05 -2.87 6.33
C LYS A 58 7.71 -3.51 5.97
N ALA A 59 7.50 -4.78 6.32
CA ALA A 59 6.25 -5.47 6.04
C ALA A 59 5.07 -4.85 6.80
N LEU A 60 5.24 -4.49 8.08
CA LEU A 60 4.20 -3.80 8.84
C LEU A 60 3.90 -2.41 8.29
N THR A 61 4.91 -1.66 7.89
CA THR A 61 4.73 -0.35 7.22
C THR A 61 3.92 -0.51 5.94
N GLU A 62 4.29 -1.45 5.10
CA GLU A 62 3.58 -1.71 3.83
C GLU A 62 2.13 -2.17 4.03
N ILE A 63 1.86 -3.01 5.05
CA ILE A 63 0.49 -3.40 5.42
C ILE A 63 -0.30 -2.16 5.81
N THR A 64 0.25 -1.31 6.70
CA THR A 64 -0.39 -0.08 7.15
C THR A 64 -0.72 0.85 5.97
N GLU A 65 0.23 1.05 5.07
CA GLU A 65 0.05 1.87 3.88
C GLU A 65 -1.04 1.33 2.95
N ARG A 66 -1.09 0.02 2.73
CA ARG A 66 -2.13 -0.61 1.90
C ARG A 66 -3.52 -0.50 2.51
N ILE A 67 -3.64 -0.64 3.82
CA ILE A 67 -4.90 -0.43 4.53
C ILE A 67 -5.36 1.02 4.38
N ILE A 68 -4.49 2.01 4.63
CA ILE A 68 -4.78 3.43 4.45
C ILE A 68 -5.23 3.70 3.00
N GLN A 69 -4.51 3.17 2.03
CA GLN A 69 -4.81 3.36 0.62
C GLN A 69 -6.15 2.76 0.23
N SER A 70 -6.49 1.59 0.78
CA SER A 70 -7.76 0.91 0.57
C SER A 70 -8.94 1.73 1.14
N VAL A 71 -8.82 2.23 2.37
CA VAL A 71 -9.83 3.09 2.99
C VAL A 71 -10.00 4.40 2.21
N ALA A 72 -8.90 5.08 1.86
CA ALA A 72 -8.93 6.32 1.10
C ALA A 72 -9.59 6.16 -0.28
N SER A 73 -9.30 5.04 -0.97
CA SER A 73 -9.92 4.74 -2.27
C SER A 73 -11.42 4.53 -2.15
N ASN A 74 -11.89 3.82 -1.12
CA ASN A 74 -13.32 3.58 -0.90
C ASN A 74 -14.06 4.87 -0.57
N VAL A 75 -13.50 5.72 0.28
CA VAL A 75 -14.07 7.04 0.59
C VAL A 75 -14.17 7.90 -0.66
N THR A 76 -13.15 7.88 -1.52
CA THR A 76 -13.14 8.63 -2.79
C THR A 76 -14.26 8.16 -3.72
N VAL A 77 -14.44 6.85 -3.86
CA VAL A 77 -15.51 6.26 -4.68
C VAL A 77 -16.89 6.60 -4.12
N SER A 78 -17.08 6.47 -2.81
CA SER A 78 -18.34 6.80 -2.13
C SER A 78 -18.73 8.26 -2.36
N LYS A 79 -17.82 9.20 -2.15
CA LYS A 79 -18.08 10.63 -2.35
C LYS A 79 -18.24 11.03 -3.81
N LYS A 80 -17.55 10.40 -4.76
CA LYS A 80 -17.78 10.65 -6.19
C LYS A 80 -19.21 10.27 -6.62
N ASN A 81 -19.72 9.15 -6.12
CA ASN A 81 -21.08 8.73 -6.39
C ASN A 81 -22.10 9.74 -5.85
N THR A 82 -21.86 10.29 -4.66
CA THR A 82 -22.72 11.31 -4.05
C THR A 82 -22.62 12.67 -4.77
N LEU A 83 -21.44 13.07 -5.22
CA LEU A 83 -21.22 14.34 -5.93
C LEU A 83 -21.69 14.30 -7.38
N SER A 84 -21.69 13.14 -8.04
CA SER A 84 -22.23 13.00 -9.41
C SER A 84 -23.75 13.21 -9.48
N GLU A 85 -24.44 13.03 -8.36
CA GLU A 85 -25.88 13.36 -8.25
C GLU A 85 -26.13 14.86 -8.05
N VAL A 86 -25.12 15.63 -7.63
CA VAL A 86 -25.30 17.04 -7.23
C VAL A 86 -24.63 18.04 -8.18
N ASN A 87 -23.67 17.65 -9.06
CA ASN A 87 -22.92 18.65 -9.81
C ASN A 87 -22.50 18.25 -11.23
N VAL A 88 -23.06 18.93 -12.22
CA VAL A 88 -22.76 18.81 -13.66
C VAL A 88 -21.46 19.58 -14.06
N ASN A 89 -20.83 20.33 -13.17
CA ASN A 89 -19.65 21.17 -13.43
C ASN A 89 -18.46 20.89 -12.48
N GLY A 90 -18.11 19.62 -12.28
CA GLY A 90 -17.02 19.23 -11.37
C GLY A 90 -15.63 19.33 -11.97
N ASN A 91 -14.77 20.15 -11.40
CA ASN A 91 -13.34 20.21 -11.67
C ASN A 91 -12.64 18.91 -11.29
N ILE A 92 -11.90 18.32 -12.22
CA ILE A 92 -11.13 17.06 -12.05
C ILE A 92 -9.98 17.21 -11.02
N GLU A 93 -9.48 18.42 -10.81
CA GLU A 93 -8.42 18.73 -9.83
C GLU A 93 -8.80 18.43 -8.36
N SER A 94 -10.09 18.35 -8.03
CA SER A 94 -10.54 18.02 -6.67
C SER A 94 -10.30 16.54 -6.27
N SER A 95 -10.14 15.64 -7.23
CA SER A 95 -10.03 14.19 -6.99
C SER A 95 -8.71 13.78 -6.33
N ASP A 96 -7.59 14.34 -6.79
CA ASP A 96 -6.25 13.97 -6.29
C ASP A 96 -5.98 14.60 -4.93
N ALA A 97 -6.38 15.87 -4.76
CA ALA A 97 -6.31 16.55 -3.46
C ALA A 97 -7.17 15.84 -2.41
N PHE A 98 -8.39 15.41 -2.79
CA PHE A 98 -9.27 14.66 -1.89
C PHE A 98 -8.67 13.29 -1.52
N THR A 99 -8.08 12.58 -2.46
CA THR A 99 -7.41 11.30 -2.21
C THR A 99 -6.24 11.46 -1.24
N GLN A 100 -5.43 12.51 -1.39
CA GLN A 100 -4.33 12.81 -0.46
C GLN A 100 -4.82 13.16 0.93
N ILE A 101 -5.84 14.02 1.05
CA ILE A 101 -6.42 14.39 2.34
C ILE A 101 -7.03 13.17 3.04
N SER A 102 -7.76 12.33 2.31
CA SER A 102 -8.32 11.09 2.84
C SER A 102 -7.23 10.13 3.32
N ARG A 103 -6.11 10.05 2.61
CA ARG A 103 -4.95 9.25 2.98
C ARG A 103 -4.34 9.72 4.31
N ILE A 104 -4.12 11.03 4.46
CA ILE A 104 -3.58 11.62 5.70
C ILE A 104 -4.53 11.39 6.87
N LYS A 105 -5.83 11.61 6.69
CA LYS A 105 -6.84 11.40 7.72
C LYS A 105 -6.97 9.92 8.11
N SER A 106 -6.92 9.01 7.14
CA SER A 106 -6.98 7.56 7.39
C SER A 106 -5.82 7.08 8.24
N ALA A 107 -4.64 7.70 8.15
CA ALA A 107 -3.48 7.36 8.99
C ALA A 107 -3.71 7.60 10.50
N ASN A 108 -4.71 8.38 10.88
CA ASN A 108 -5.06 8.66 12.28
C ASN A 108 -6.10 7.68 12.86
N LEU A 109 -6.54 6.68 12.10
CA LEU A 109 -7.50 5.69 12.60
C LEU A 109 -6.91 4.88 13.75
N PRO A 110 -7.67 4.69 14.85
CA PRO A 110 -7.21 3.92 16.02
C PRO A 110 -6.80 2.49 15.69
N PHE A 111 -7.45 1.86 14.71
CA PHE A 111 -7.14 0.53 14.22
C PHE A 111 -5.69 0.39 13.74
N LEU A 112 -5.13 1.42 13.11
CA LEU A 112 -3.77 1.37 12.58
C LEU A 112 -2.71 1.24 13.68
N LYS A 113 -3.02 1.68 14.90
CA LYS A 113 -2.14 1.52 16.06
C LYS A 113 -2.06 0.08 16.56
N GLY A 114 -3.04 -0.75 16.20
CA GLY A 114 -3.11 -2.18 16.57
C GLY A 114 -2.46 -3.12 15.54
N ILE A 115 -1.97 -2.63 14.41
CA ILE A 115 -1.31 -3.47 13.41
C ILE A 115 0.02 -3.96 13.97
N SER A 116 0.15 -5.27 14.13
CA SER A 116 1.34 -5.91 14.68
C SER A 116 1.58 -7.28 14.06
N LEU A 117 2.77 -7.83 14.25
CA LEU A 117 3.09 -9.19 13.80
C LEU A 117 2.28 -10.27 14.51
N SER A 118 1.72 -9.99 15.69
CA SER A 118 0.84 -10.93 16.40
C SER A 118 -0.47 -11.23 15.66
N ASN A 119 -0.87 -10.34 14.76
CA ASN A 119 -2.09 -10.46 13.95
C ASN A 119 -1.83 -11.11 12.59
N VAL A 120 -0.59 -11.45 12.27
CA VAL A 120 -0.20 -12.07 11.01
C VAL A 120 -0.50 -13.57 11.05
N GLU A 121 -1.20 -14.10 10.06
CA GLU A 121 -1.52 -15.52 9.97
C GLU A 121 -0.47 -16.35 9.23
N GLY A 122 0.42 -15.70 8.48
CA GLY A 122 1.48 -16.40 7.78
C GLY A 122 2.70 -15.54 7.59
N ILE A 123 3.86 -16.09 7.88
CA ILE A 123 5.17 -15.47 7.65
C ILE A 123 6.00 -16.46 6.82
N TYR A 124 6.62 -15.94 5.78
CA TYR A 124 7.58 -16.67 4.99
C TYR A 124 8.74 -15.76 4.59
N TRP A 125 9.95 -16.26 4.70
CA TRP A 125 11.13 -15.53 4.26
C TRP A 125 12.15 -16.45 3.59
N GLU A 126 12.89 -15.87 2.66
CA GLU A 126 14.06 -16.46 2.02
C GLU A 126 15.25 -15.52 2.17
N LYS A 127 16.37 -16.07 2.57
CA LYS A 127 17.68 -15.43 2.48
C LYS A 127 18.26 -15.72 1.10
N VAL A 128 18.53 -14.70 0.35
CA VAL A 128 18.97 -14.78 -1.03
C VAL A 128 20.35 -14.16 -1.16
N GLN A 129 21.26 -14.84 -1.85
CA GLN A 129 22.61 -14.37 -2.14
C GLN A 129 22.75 -14.07 -3.64
N ASP A 130 23.22 -12.88 -3.97
CA ASP A 130 23.68 -12.54 -5.31
C ASP A 130 24.96 -13.30 -5.63
N LYS A 131 24.99 -14.05 -6.73
CA LYS A 131 26.12 -14.91 -7.09
C LYS A 131 27.38 -14.12 -7.48
N ALA A 132 27.22 -12.92 -8.03
CA ALA A 132 28.32 -12.08 -8.50
C ALA A 132 28.94 -11.29 -7.34
N THR A 133 28.11 -10.59 -6.57
CA THR A 133 28.56 -9.68 -5.50
C THR A 133 28.70 -10.35 -4.15
N LYS A 134 28.16 -11.57 -3.99
CA LYS A 134 28.05 -12.30 -2.70
C LYS A 134 27.24 -11.57 -1.64
N LYS A 135 26.57 -10.48 -1.99
CA LYS A 135 25.70 -9.77 -1.06
C LYS A 135 24.45 -10.58 -0.78
N GLU A 136 24.02 -10.55 0.47
CA GLU A 136 22.83 -11.26 0.94
C GLU A 136 21.73 -10.26 1.28
N HIS A 137 20.50 -10.67 1.04
CA HIS A 137 19.30 -9.96 1.45
C HIS A 137 18.18 -10.96 1.78
N TYR A 138 17.14 -10.48 2.43
CA TYR A 138 15.97 -11.27 2.77
C TYR A 138 14.78 -10.81 1.94
N ASN A 139 14.09 -11.76 1.31
CA ASN A 139 12.74 -11.57 0.82
C ASN A 139 11.81 -12.01 1.95
N TYR A 140 11.10 -11.05 2.56
CA TYR A 140 10.24 -11.27 3.70
C TYR A 140 8.79 -11.04 3.31
N SER A 141 7.93 -12.04 3.54
CA SER A 141 6.54 -12.01 3.13
C SER A 141 5.62 -12.33 4.30
N VAL A 142 4.50 -11.63 4.34
CA VAL A 142 3.46 -11.81 5.35
C VAL A 142 2.10 -11.93 4.71
N LYS A 143 1.23 -12.72 5.34
CA LYS A 143 -0.19 -12.85 5.06
C LYS A 143 -0.95 -12.26 6.24
N TYR A 144 -1.56 -11.10 6.02
CA TYR A 144 -2.27 -10.33 7.04
C TYR A 144 -3.78 -10.39 6.80
N PRO A 145 -4.63 -10.74 7.79
CA PRO A 145 -6.06 -10.77 7.63
C PRO A 145 -6.63 -9.35 7.42
N PHE A 146 -7.33 -9.16 6.33
CA PHE A 146 -7.98 -7.88 5.98
C PHE A 146 -9.17 -8.14 5.07
N SER A 147 -10.31 -8.43 5.67
CA SER A 147 -11.53 -8.78 4.96
C SER A 147 -12.23 -7.56 4.35
N ARG A 148 -13.10 -7.80 3.37
CA ARG A 148 -13.97 -6.76 2.82
C ARG A 148 -14.89 -6.15 3.87
N LEU A 149 -15.29 -6.93 4.89
CA LEU A 149 -16.09 -6.42 5.99
C LEU A 149 -15.30 -5.43 6.83
N GLU A 150 -14.07 -5.76 7.14
CA GLU A 150 -13.14 -4.91 7.88
C GLU A 150 -12.83 -3.61 7.14
N GLN A 151 -12.59 -3.71 5.83
CA GLN A 151 -12.43 -2.56 4.96
C GLN A 151 -13.63 -1.60 5.00
N ARG A 152 -14.87 -2.13 4.91
CA ARG A 152 -16.11 -1.31 5.02
C ARG A 152 -16.25 -0.68 6.39
N LYS A 153 -15.95 -1.43 7.45
CA LYS A 153 -15.99 -0.94 8.83
C LYS A 153 -15.03 0.23 9.02
N LEU A 154 -13.80 0.12 8.56
CA LEU A 154 -12.81 1.20 8.64
C LEU A 154 -13.21 2.41 7.79
N THR A 155 -13.80 2.19 6.62
CA THR A 155 -14.31 3.28 5.78
C THR A 155 -15.41 4.04 6.50
N ALA A 156 -16.39 3.34 7.10
CA ALA A 156 -17.48 3.97 7.86
C ALA A 156 -16.96 4.69 9.11
N GLU A 157 -15.99 4.13 9.83
CA GLU A 157 -15.34 4.78 10.97
C GLU A 157 -14.63 6.07 10.54
N PHE A 158 -13.92 6.05 9.42
CA PHE A 158 -13.29 7.24 8.87
C PHE A 158 -14.33 8.31 8.48
N GLU A 159 -15.41 7.96 7.81
CA GLU A 159 -16.48 8.88 7.41
C GLU A 159 -17.16 9.52 8.64
N ALA A 160 -17.38 8.74 9.69
CA ALA A 160 -17.94 9.26 10.96
C ALA A 160 -16.99 10.26 11.66
N LEU A 161 -15.68 9.99 11.65
CA LEU A 161 -14.68 10.91 12.19
C LEU A 161 -14.59 12.20 11.37
N ASP A 162 -14.67 12.12 10.05
CA ASP A 162 -14.65 13.27 9.14
C ASP A 162 -15.87 14.16 9.35
N ALA A 163 -17.06 13.58 9.41
CA ALA A 163 -18.30 14.30 9.70
C ALA A 163 -18.27 15.01 11.06
N GLY A 164 -17.72 14.34 12.08
CA GLY A 164 -17.55 14.96 13.40
C GLY A 164 -16.57 16.12 13.43
N GLN A 165 -15.53 16.10 12.59
CA GLN A 165 -14.60 17.23 12.45
C GLN A 165 -15.25 18.41 11.74
N VAL A 166 -15.97 18.17 10.64
CA VAL A 166 -16.71 19.22 9.91
C VAL A 166 -17.67 19.93 10.82
N ALA A 167 -18.50 19.21 11.57
CA ALA A 167 -19.44 19.79 12.54
C ALA A 167 -18.76 20.66 13.60
N ARG A 168 -17.56 20.29 14.04
CA ARG A 168 -16.78 21.10 15.00
C ARG A 168 -16.27 22.40 14.38
N TYR A 169 -15.83 22.36 13.12
CA TYR A 169 -15.39 23.56 12.41
C TYR A 169 -16.55 24.53 12.18
N GLU A 170 -17.69 24.04 11.73
CA GLU A 170 -18.91 24.85 11.56
C GLU A 170 -19.36 25.51 12.86
N ALA A 171 -19.34 24.77 13.98
CA ALA A 171 -19.66 25.31 15.29
C ALA A 171 -18.65 26.36 15.76
N LEU A 172 -17.38 26.24 15.41
CA LEU A 172 -16.34 27.25 15.68
C LEU A 172 -16.55 28.52 14.85
N GLU A 173 -16.81 28.39 13.57
CA GLU A 173 -17.09 29.52 12.67
C GLU A 173 -18.32 30.32 13.14
N GLN A 174 -19.39 29.63 13.55
CA GLN A 174 -20.57 30.30 14.13
C GLN A 174 -20.22 31.08 15.39
N LYS A 175 -19.38 30.57 16.28
CA LYS A 175 -18.93 31.27 17.49
C LYS A 175 -18.08 32.50 17.17
N ILE A 176 -17.18 32.38 16.19
CA ILE A 176 -16.35 33.51 15.75
C ILE A 176 -17.23 34.62 15.18
N GLY A 177 -18.15 34.29 14.26
CA GLY A 177 -19.08 35.26 13.69
C GLY A 177 -19.98 35.94 14.75
N ALA A 178 -20.38 35.22 15.80
CA ALA A 178 -21.13 35.82 16.92
C ALA A 178 -20.29 36.81 17.75
N ILE A 179 -18.97 36.56 17.88
CA ILE A 179 -18.06 37.47 18.60
C ILE A 179 -17.76 38.71 17.74
N GLU A 180 -17.60 38.57 16.43
CA GLU A 180 -17.33 39.70 15.54
C GLU A 180 -18.53 40.62 15.34
N SER A 181 -19.73 40.12 15.60
CA SER A 181 -20.98 40.88 15.49
C SER A 181 -21.45 41.52 16.79
N ALA A 182 -20.77 41.30 17.92
CA ALA A 182 -21.09 41.85 19.25
C ALA A 182 -20.28 43.11 19.56
#